data_984df4faf3fd3fe88919bf5030e10654
#
_entry.id   984df4faf3fd3fe88919bf5030e10654
#
_cell.length_a   1.000
_cell.length_b   1.000
_cell.length_c   1.000
_cell.angle_alpha   90.00
_cell.angle_beta   90.00
_cell.angle_gamma   90.00
#
_symmetry.space_group_name_H-M   'P 1'
#
loop_
_entity.id
_entity.type
_entity.pdbx_description
1 polymer ?
#
loop_
_entity_poly.entity_id
_entity_poly.type
_entity_poly.pdbx_seq_one_letter_code
_entity_poly.pdbx_strand_id
1 'polypeptide(L)'
;PDEMRVVACGTGMPSARHGQAATSFLVELGNGDKFLFDIGTGSAERIAALQIPYNYLDKLFLSHLHTDHFGDLDALFIGGALMGRNVPLRVWGPSGPTDELGTAYALDHMQKMLSWDIACRVGNVDPRGYQMEVHEFDYKAVNKVIYQKNGVTIRTIPAIHIFDGPVSF
;
A
#
# COMPACT_ATOMS: atom_id res chain seq x y z
N PRO A 1 7.59 -23.32 -7.08
CA PRO A 1 6.59 -22.47 -7.71
C PRO A 1 5.31 -22.33 -6.87
N ASP A 2 5.02 -23.31 -6.01
CA ASP A 2 3.75 -23.40 -5.27
C ASP A 2 3.87 -22.93 -3.81
N GLU A 3 4.91 -22.19 -3.48
CA GLU A 3 5.14 -21.67 -2.14
C GLU A 3 4.49 -20.29 -1.99
N MET A 4 3.85 -20.08 -0.85
CA MET A 4 3.38 -18.77 -0.40
C MET A 4 4.02 -18.46 0.95
N ARG A 5 4.66 -17.29 1.06
CA ARG A 5 5.24 -16.79 2.31
C ARG A 5 4.52 -15.51 2.73
N VAL A 6 4.11 -15.45 3.99
CA VAL A 6 3.56 -14.25 4.60
C VAL A 6 4.55 -13.70 5.61
N VAL A 7 4.95 -12.45 5.44
CA VAL A 7 5.86 -11.74 6.34
C VAL A 7 5.09 -10.64 7.05
N ALA A 8 5.02 -10.69 8.37
CA ALA A 8 4.47 -9.61 9.18
C ALA A 8 5.53 -8.50 9.32
N CYS A 9 5.39 -7.43 8.56
CA CYS A 9 6.25 -6.24 8.64
C CYS A 9 5.84 -5.34 9.80
N GLY A 10 4.57 -5.40 10.21
CA GLY A 10 4.03 -4.69 11.36
C GLY A 10 2.71 -5.27 11.82
N THR A 11 2.47 -5.26 13.12
CA THR A 11 1.27 -5.81 13.79
C THR A 11 0.77 -4.88 14.91
N GLY A 12 1.24 -3.63 14.91
CA GLY A 12 0.88 -2.62 15.90
C GLY A 12 -0.46 -1.95 15.61
N MET A 13 -0.85 -1.05 16.48
CA MET A 13 -2.06 -0.23 16.45
C MET A 13 -1.65 1.27 16.32
N PRO A 14 -2.61 2.21 16.21
CA PRO A 14 -2.31 3.63 15.93
C PRO A 14 -1.32 4.29 16.88
N SER A 15 -1.29 3.86 18.14
CA SER A 15 -0.33 4.39 19.12
C SER A 15 1.08 3.90 18.80
N ALA A 16 1.95 4.82 18.41
CA ALA A 16 3.34 4.51 18.09
C ALA A 16 4.05 3.82 19.27
N ARG A 17 4.76 2.72 18.96
CA ARG A 17 5.54 1.95 19.94
C ARG A 17 6.95 1.71 19.40
N HIS A 18 7.93 1.98 20.21
CA HIS A 18 9.32 1.64 19.89
C HIS A 18 9.44 0.11 19.71
N GLY A 19 9.92 -0.33 18.60
CA GLY A 19 10.12 -1.75 18.29
C GLY A 19 8.91 -2.51 17.69
N GLN A 20 7.73 -1.90 17.62
CA GLN A 20 6.56 -2.49 16.96
C GLN A 20 6.00 -1.55 15.91
N ALA A 21 6.20 -1.87 14.63
CA ALA A 21 5.56 -1.16 13.53
C ALA A 21 4.05 -1.44 13.49
N ALA A 22 3.29 -0.49 12.97
CA ALA A 22 1.87 -0.63 12.74
C ALA A 22 1.58 -1.63 11.60
N THR A 23 0.32 -1.88 11.30
CA THR A 23 -0.13 -2.99 10.45
C THR A 23 0.47 -2.97 9.05
N SER A 24 1.17 -4.04 8.67
CA SER A 24 1.63 -4.29 7.31
C SER A 24 2.02 -5.76 7.14
N PHE A 25 1.56 -6.36 6.05
CA PHE A 25 1.91 -7.73 5.68
C PHE A 25 2.40 -7.80 4.24
N LEU A 26 3.50 -8.52 4.02
CA LEU A 26 3.98 -8.83 2.69
C LEU A 26 3.66 -10.29 2.38
N VAL A 27 2.98 -10.53 1.28
CA VAL A 27 2.76 -11.87 0.72
C VAL A 27 3.68 -12.03 -0.48
N GLU A 28 4.49 -13.08 -0.45
CA GLU A 28 5.39 -13.46 -1.54
C GLU A 28 5.00 -14.81 -2.10
N LEU A 29 4.98 -14.91 -3.41
CA LEU A 29 4.67 -16.15 -4.11
C LEU A 29 5.92 -16.73 -4.77
N GLY A 30 5.97 -18.05 -4.90
CA GLY A 30 7.09 -18.75 -5.52
C GLY A 30 7.36 -18.40 -6.99
N ASN A 31 6.41 -17.76 -7.68
CA ASN A 31 6.59 -17.18 -9.02
C ASN A 31 7.30 -15.81 -9.02
N GLY A 32 7.61 -15.26 -7.85
CA GLY A 32 8.23 -13.95 -7.67
C GLY A 32 7.27 -12.78 -7.43
N ASP A 33 5.97 -12.97 -7.62
CA ASP A 33 4.98 -11.93 -7.33
C ASP A 33 4.94 -11.57 -5.84
N LYS A 34 4.79 -10.29 -5.55
CA LYS A 34 4.72 -9.76 -4.20
C LYS A 34 3.55 -8.80 -4.05
N PHE A 35 2.92 -8.85 -2.88
CA PHE A 35 1.71 -8.09 -2.56
C PHE A 35 1.86 -7.52 -1.15
N LEU A 36 1.79 -6.20 -1.01
CA LEU A 36 1.72 -5.54 0.30
C LEU A 36 0.26 -5.35 0.69
N PHE A 37 -0.07 -5.71 1.90
CA PHE A 37 -1.36 -5.46 2.54
C PHE A 37 -1.14 -4.53 3.71
N ASP A 38 -1.63 -3.31 3.59
CA ASP A 38 -1.39 -2.17 4.45
C ASP A 38 0.09 -1.75 4.54
N ILE A 39 0.32 -0.52 4.95
CA ILE A 39 1.62 0.12 5.10
C ILE A 39 1.56 1.11 6.28
N GLY A 40 1.30 0.58 7.48
CA GLY A 40 1.17 1.40 8.67
C GLY A 40 2.50 1.95 9.17
N THR A 41 2.43 2.96 10.04
CA THR A 41 3.58 3.70 10.54
C THR A 41 4.68 2.81 11.11
N GLY A 42 5.91 2.99 10.67
CA GLY A 42 7.11 2.22 11.04
C GLY A 42 7.31 0.93 10.24
N SER A 43 6.38 0.57 9.33
CA SER A 43 6.51 -0.65 8.53
C SER A 43 7.44 -0.49 7.33
N ALA A 44 7.60 0.72 6.80
CA ALA A 44 8.51 0.98 5.68
C ALA A 44 9.96 0.61 6.03
N GLU A 45 10.41 0.88 7.24
CA GLU A 45 11.75 0.48 7.72
C GLU A 45 11.90 -1.04 7.75
N ARG A 46 10.87 -1.76 8.16
CA ARG A 46 10.86 -3.23 8.21
C ARG A 46 10.89 -3.83 6.81
N ILE A 47 10.14 -3.23 5.87
CA ILE A 47 10.14 -3.62 4.46
C ILE A 47 11.52 -3.36 3.84
N ALA A 48 12.13 -2.20 4.09
CA ALA A 48 13.46 -1.87 3.61
C ALA A 48 14.53 -2.87 4.11
N ALA A 49 14.41 -3.35 5.35
CA ALA A 49 15.30 -4.36 5.93
C ALA A 49 15.23 -5.73 5.21
N LEU A 50 14.17 -6.02 4.47
CA LEU A 50 14.06 -7.24 3.65
C LEU A 50 14.93 -7.19 2.40
N GLN A 51 15.45 -6.00 2.02
CA GLN A 51 16.31 -5.78 0.86
C GLN A 51 15.68 -6.24 -0.48
N ILE A 52 14.36 -6.20 -0.58
CA ILE A 52 13.63 -6.53 -1.80
C ILE A 52 13.73 -5.33 -2.74
N PRO A 53 14.14 -5.52 -4.03
CA PRO A 53 14.10 -4.42 -5.00
C PRO A 53 12.68 -3.85 -5.13
N TYR A 54 12.56 -2.51 -5.05
CA TYR A 54 11.26 -1.84 -5.00
C TYR A 54 10.40 -2.01 -6.26
N ASN A 55 10.96 -2.45 -7.38
CA ASN A 55 10.20 -2.85 -8.56
C ASN A 55 9.24 -4.03 -8.31
N TYR A 56 9.53 -4.84 -7.30
CA TYR A 56 8.65 -5.96 -6.88
C TYR A 56 7.64 -5.54 -5.81
N LEU A 57 7.81 -4.36 -5.19
CA LEU A 57 6.94 -3.78 -4.15
C LEU A 57 6.01 -2.71 -4.76
N ASP A 58 5.45 -3.02 -5.90
CA ASP A 58 4.64 -2.11 -6.72
C ASP A 58 3.12 -2.32 -6.57
N LYS A 59 2.70 -3.27 -5.73
CA LYS A 59 1.30 -3.62 -5.50
C LYS A 59 0.97 -3.50 -4.01
N LEU A 60 0.15 -2.50 -3.66
CA LEU A 60 -0.31 -2.23 -2.30
C LEU A 60 -1.83 -2.31 -2.22
N PHE A 61 -2.33 -3.01 -1.22
CA PHE A 61 -3.75 -3.17 -0.92
C PHE A 61 -4.04 -2.56 0.45
N LEU A 62 -4.82 -1.48 0.48
CA LEU A 62 -5.20 -0.79 1.71
C LEU A 62 -6.54 -1.32 2.21
N SER A 63 -6.56 -1.79 3.44
CA SER A 63 -7.80 -2.21 4.10
C SER A 63 -8.67 -1.01 4.45
N HIS A 64 -8.07 0.09 4.91
CA HIS A 64 -8.72 1.37 5.21
C HIS A 64 -7.67 2.46 5.49
N LEU A 65 -8.14 3.68 5.83
CA LEU A 65 -7.29 4.88 5.90
C LEU A 65 -6.96 5.32 7.34
N HIS A 66 -6.97 4.44 8.33
CA HIS A 66 -6.34 4.75 9.61
C HIS A 66 -4.80 4.79 9.47
N THR A 67 -4.15 5.68 10.20
CA THR A 67 -2.69 5.88 10.11
C THR A 67 -1.87 4.63 10.41
N ASP A 68 -2.38 3.73 11.22
CA ASP A 68 -1.77 2.43 11.47
C ASP A 68 -1.92 1.42 10.31
N HIS A 69 -2.59 1.80 9.22
CA HIS A 69 -2.73 1.01 8.00
C HIS A 69 -2.14 1.67 6.74
N PHE A 70 -1.98 3.00 6.72
CA PHE A 70 -1.39 3.67 5.54
C PHE A 70 -0.33 4.74 5.87
N GLY A 71 0.06 4.89 7.14
CA GLY A 71 0.87 6.00 7.64
C GLY A 71 2.30 6.10 7.09
N ASP A 72 2.85 5.04 6.51
CA ASP A 72 4.16 5.05 5.84
C ASP A 72 4.06 4.99 4.30
N LEU A 73 2.89 5.29 3.75
CA LEU A 73 2.72 5.23 2.29
C LEU A 73 3.60 6.26 1.56
N ASP A 74 3.80 7.43 2.11
CA ASP A 74 4.72 8.44 1.59
C ASP A 74 6.17 7.94 1.58
N ALA A 75 6.61 7.30 2.64
CA ALA A 75 7.94 6.69 2.74
C ALA A 75 8.13 5.56 1.70
N LEU A 76 7.13 4.70 1.51
CA LEU A 76 7.14 3.66 0.47
C LEU A 76 7.16 4.28 -0.93
N PHE A 77 6.38 5.34 -1.15
CA PHE A 77 6.23 5.98 -2.45
C PHE A 77 7.51 6.72 -2.87
N ILE A 78 7.98 7.66 -2.05
CA ILE A 78 9.18 8.44 -2.32
C ILE A 78 10.44 7.57 -2.19
N GLY A 79 10.55 6.81 -1.08
CA GLY A 79 11.70 5.93 -0.86
C GLY A 79 11.87 4.88 -1.94
N GLY A 80 10.77 4.29 -2.42
CA GLY A 80 10.80 3.35 -3.52
C GLY A 80 11.33 3.95 -4.82
N ALA A 81 10.90 5.17 -5.17
CA ALA A 81 11.41 5.89 -6.34
C ALA A 81 12.92 6.17 -6.21
N LEU A 82 13.38 6.65 -5.05
CA LEU A 82 14.78 6.90 -4.77
C LEU A 82 15.65 5.63 -4.82
N MET A 83 15.10 4.51 -4.40
CA MET A 83 15.76 3.20 -4.40
C MET A 83 15.56 2.44 -5.73
N GLY A 84 15.18 3.14 -6.80
CA GLY A 84 15.23 2.65 -8.17
C GLY A 84 13.93 1.98 -8.66
N ARG A 85 12.78 2.18 -7.99
CA ARG A 85 11.49 1.76 -8.58
C ARG A 85 11.27 2.57 -9.86
N ASN A 86 11.16 1.87 -10.97
CA ASN A 86 10.94 2.44 -12.30
C ASN A 86 9.62 1.99 -12.93
N VAL A 87 8.68 1.61 -12.08
CA VAL A 87 7.28 1.29 -12.40
C VAL A 87 6.36 2.07 -11.47
N PRO A 88 5.12 2.39 -11.88
CA PRO A 88 4.15 3.03 -11.01
C PRO A 88 3.88 2.21 -9.75
N LEU A 89 3.64 2.90 -8.63
CA LEU A 89 3.05 2.26 -7.46
C LEU A 89 1.55 2.10 -7.70
N ARG A 90 1.07 0.87 -7.72
CA ARG A 90 -0.34 0.54 -7.87
C ARG A 90 -0.96 0.32 -6.51
N VAL A 91 -2.00 1.09 -6.20
CA VAL A 91 -2.67 1.04 -4.90
C VAL A 91 -4.14 0.71 -5.09
N TRP A 92 -4.60 -0.37 -4.46
CA TRP A 92 -6.00 -0.72 -4.33
C TRP A 92 -6.49 -0.33 -2.95
N GLY A 93 -7.64 0.32 -2.87
CA GLY A 93 -8.22 0.69 -1.58
C GLY A 93 -9.71 0.97 -1.68
N PRO A 94 -10.44 0.95 -0.54
CA PRO A 94 -11.87 1.17 -0.53
C PRO A 94 -12.23 2.63 -0.78
N SER A 95 -13.40 2.84 -1.39
CA SER A 95 -14.08 4.14 -1.33
C SER A 95 -14.51 4.44 0.12
N GLY A 96 -14.89 5.67 0.38
CA GLY A 96 -15.53 6.06 1.63
C GLY A 96 -17.05 6.18 1.50
N PRO A 97 -17.76 6.53 2.60
CA PRO A 97 -19.16 6.94 2.55
C PRO A 97 -19.40 8.20 1.72
N THR A 98 -18.36 9.05 1.56
CA THR A 98 -18.29 10.19 0.63
C THR A 98 -16.97 10.13 -0.11
N ASP A 99 -16.83 10.85 -1.22
CA ASP A 99 -15.62 10.87 -2.05
C ASP A 99 -14.38 11.30 -1.24
N GLU A 100 -14.53 12.30 -0.34
CA GLU A 100 -13.44 12.84 0.46
C GLU A 100 -12.90 11.85 1.51
N LEU A 101 -13.65 10.80 1.81
CA LEU A 101 -13.28 9.76 2.76
C LEU A 101 -12.76 8.50 2.07
N GLY A 102 -12.62 8.54 0.74
CA GLY A 102 -12.12 7.45 -0.08
C GLY A 102 -10.62 7.46 -0.31
N THR A 103 -10.10 6.32 -0.74
CA THR A 103 -8.68 6.13 -1.04
C THR A 103 -8.19 7.06 -2.15
N ALA A 104 -8.98 7.25 -3.21
CA ALA A 104 -8.58 8.10 -4.34
C ALA A 104 -8.35 9.55 -3.90
N TYR A 105 -9.26 10.11 -3.10
CA TYR A 105 -9.11 11.45 -2.55
C TYR A 105 -7.89 11.59 -1.64
N ALA A 106 -7.71 10.66 -0.71
CA ALA A 106 -6.58 10.68 0.21
C ALA A 106 -5.24 10.64 -0.52
N LEU A 107 -5.11 9.77 -1.53
CA LEU A 107 -3.84 9.61 -2.26
C LEU A 107 -3.56 10.76 -3.24
N ASP A 108 -4.58 11.37 -3.83
CA ASP A 108 -4.42 12.62 -4.60
C ASP A 108 -3.87 13.75 -3.72
N HIS A 109 -4.40 13.91 -2.51
CA HIS A 109 -3.92 14.93 -1.57
C HIS A 109 -2.52 14.61 -1.01
N MET A 110 -2.20 13.34 -0.75
CA MET A 110 -0.84 12.95 -0.39
C MET A 110 0.16 13.30 -1.48
N GLN A 111 -0.14 13.02 -2.74
CA GLN A 111 0.75 13.39 -3.86
C GLN A 111 0.95 14.91 -3.96
N LYS A 112 -0.10 15.70 -3.73
CA LYS A 112 -0.01 17.17 -3.67
C LYS A 112 0.85 17.64 -2.50
N MET A 113 0.72 17.00 -1.32
CA MET A 113 1.57 17.28 -0.16
C MET A 113 3.05 17.04 -0.48
N LEU A 114 3.35 16.01 -1.27
CA LEU A 114 4.71 15.60 -1.63
C LEU A 114 5.28 16.36 -2.84
N SER A 115 4.56 17.33 -3.39
CA SER A 115 4.95 18.05 -4.62
C SER A 115 6.32 18.70 -4.53
N TRP A 116 6.70 19.25 -3.36
CA TRP A 116 8.03 19.85 -3.17
C TRP A 116 9.13 18.79 -3.23
N ASP A 117 8.94 17.66 -2.54
CA ASP A 117 9.92 16.55 -2.52
C ASP A 117 10.11 15.99 -3.93
N ILE A 118 9.03 15.76 -4.66
CA ILE A 118 9.09 15.28 -6.05
C ILE A 118 9.81 16.29 -6.94
N ALA A 119 9.44 17.57 -6.86
CA ALA A 119 9.98 18.63 -7.72
C ALA A 119 11.50 18.81 -7.56
N CYS A 120 12.04 18.72 -6.35
CA CYS A 120 13.48 18.89 -6.10
C CYS A 120 14.32 17.70 -6.60
N ARG A 121 13.70 16.58 -6.97
CA ARG A 121 14.38 15.36 -7.44
C ARG A 121 14.19 15.09 -8.94
N VAL A 122 13.45 15.94 -9.65
CA VAL A 122 13.25 15.81 -11.10
C VAL A 122 14.61 15.77 -11.81
N GLY A 123 14.78 14.79 -12.71
CA GLY A 123 16.02 14.56 -13.45
C GLY A 123 17.04 13.64 -12.76
N ASN A 124 16.87 13.35 -11.46
CA ASN A 124 17.77 12.47 -10.72
C ASN A 124 17.16 11.07 -10.45
N VAL A 125 15.89 10.91 -10.71
CA VAL A 125 15.12 9.68 -10.44
C VAL A 125 14.26 9.36 -11.67
N ASP A 126 14.03 8.09 -11.93
CA ASP A 126 13.14 7.67 -13.01
C ASP A 126 11.71 8.21 -12.75
N PRO A 127 11.13 9.00 -13.69
CA PRO A 127 9.83 9.63 -13.48
C PRO A 127 8.69 8.63 -13.27
N ARG A 128 8.84 7.38 -13.74
CA ARG A 128 7.86 6.32 -13.52
C ARG A 128 7.75 5.94 -12.05
N GLY A 129 8.83 6.07 -11.27
CA GLY A 129 8.84 5.85 -9.84
C GLY A 129 7.95 6.82 -9.06
N TYR A 130 7.66 8.01 -9.62
CA TYR A 130 6.75 9.01 -9.05
C TYR A 130 5.34 8.95 -9.64
N GLN A 131 4.99 7.87 -10.32
CA GLN A 131 3.62 7.62 -10.77
C GLN A 131 2.91 6.73 -9.75
N MET A 132 1.64 7.03 -9.53
CA MET A 132 0.75 6.23 -8.70
C MET A 132 -0.53 5.93 -9.47
N GLU A 133 -0.89 4.65 -9.54
CA GLU A 133 -2.14 4.19 -10.12
C GLU A 133 -3.07 3.77 -8.99
N VAL A 134 -4.17 4.51 -8.81
CA VAL A 134 -5.13 4.24 -7.74
C VAL A 134 -6.34 3.49 -8.30
N HIS A 135 -6.62 2.34 -7.72
CA HIS A 135 -7.75 1.47 -8.05
C HIS A 135 -8.73 1.44 -6.87
N GLU A 136 -9.59 2.44 -6.82
CA GLU A 136 -10.61 2.52 -5.79
C GLU A 136 -11.77 1.56 -6.11
N PHE A 137 -12.28 0.89 -5.07
CA PHE A 137 -13.41 -0.02 -5.18
C PHE A 137 -14.45 0.28 -4.10
N ASP A 138 -15.72 -0.06 -4.36
CA ASP A 138 -16.80 0.12 -3.40
C ASP A 138 -16.53 -0.68 -2.11
N TYR A 139 -16.44 0.01 -0.98
CA TYR A 139 -16.21 -0.57 0.33
C TYR A 139 -17.30 -1.53 0.79
N LYS A 140 -18.51 -1.41 0.22
CA LYS A 140 -19.66 -2.30 0.51
C LYS A 140 -19.62 -3.59 -0.30
N ALA A 141 -18.72 -3.69 -1.28
CA ALA A 141 -18.68 -4.84 -2.17
C ALA A 141 -18.28 -6.12 -1.44
N VAL A 142 -19.13 -7.11 -1.48
CA VAL A 142 -18.90 -8.43 -0.89
C VAL A 142 -18.31 -9.36 -1.94
N ASN A 143 -17.18 -10.00 -1.63
CA ASN A 143 -16.54 -11.01 -2.47
C ASN A 143 -16.19 -10.50 -3.89
N LYS A 144 -15.96 -9.18 -4.04
CA LYS A 144 -15.58 -8.56 -5.30
C LYS A 144 -14.13 -8.86 -5.62
N VAL A 145 -13.87 -9.34 -6.82
CA VAL A 145 -12.50 -9.45 -7.35
C VAL A 145 -11.97 -8.07 -7.67
N ILE A 146 -10.91 -7.65 -6.99
CA ILE A 146 -10.23 -6.37 -7.20
C ILE A 146 -8.89 -6.52 -7.91
N TYR A 147 -8.31 -7.71 -7.87
CA TYR A 147 -7.10 -8.07 -8.61
C TYR A 147 -7.19 -9.50 -9.11
N GLN A 148 -6.81 -9.72 -10.36
CA GLN A 148 -6.68 -11.07 -10.92
C GLN A 148 -5.59 -11.09 -12.00
N LYS A 149 -4.48 -11.72 -11.70
CA LYS A 149 -3.35 -11.90 -12.62
C LYS A 149 -2.44 -13.03 -12.17
N ASN A 150 -1.79 -13.71 -13.10
CA ASN A 150 -0.78 -14.75 -12.82
C ASN A 150 -1.26 -15.87 -11.87
N GLY A 151 -2.54 -16.25 -11.96
CA GLY A 151 -3.12 -17.26 -11.07
C GLY A 151 -3.50 -16.74 -9.68
N VAL A 152 -3.25 -15.46 -9.38
CA VAL A 152 -3.63 -14.81 -8.12
C VAL A 152 -4.97 -14.12 -8.27
N THR A 153 -5.85 -14.29 -7.30
CA THR A 153 -7.11 -13.56 -7.19
C THR A 153 -7.21 -12.97 -5.78
N ILE A 154 -7.40 -11.63 -5.71
CA ILE A 154 -7.65 -10.93 -4.44
C ILE A 154 -9.10 -10.45 -4.46
N ARG A 155 -9.81 -10.71 -3.35
CA ARG A 155 -11.23 -10.37 -3.17
C ARG A 155 -11.42 -9.54 -1.93
N THR A 156 -12.45 -8.71 -1.92
CA THR A 156 -12.84 -7.89 -0.78
C THR A 156 -13.89 -8.55 0.07
N ILE A 157 -13.79 -8.36 1.37
CA ILE A 157 -14.82 -8.70 2.35
C ILE A 157 -15.03 -7.46 3.22
N PRO A 158 -16.26 -6.90 3.35
CA PRO A 158 -16.52 -5.80 4.27
C PRO A 158 -16.11 -6.18 5.70
N ALA A 159 -15.44 -5.29 6.39
CA ALA A 159 -15.01 -5.48 7.77
C ALA A 159 -15.89 -4.66 8.73
N ILE A 160 -16.13 -5.20 9.92
CA ILE A 160 -16.80 -4.47 10.99
C ILE A 160 -15.77 -3.61 11.71
N HIS A 161 -16.01 -2.31 11.72
CA HIS A 161 -15.12 -1.34 12.34
C HIS A 161 -15.92 -0.21 13.01
N ILE A 162 -15.23 0.78 13.62
CA ILE A 162 -15.85 1.92 14.29
C ILE A 162 -16.62 2.81 13.31
N PHE A 163 -16.16 2.87 12.06
CA PHE A 163 -16.69 3.70 11.00
C PHE A 163 -16.83 2.90 9.70
N ASP A 164 -17.80 3.24 8.85
CA ASP A 164 -18.00 2.59 7.54
C ASP A 164 -16.84 2.87 6.59
N GLY A 165 -16.40 1.84 5.87
CA GLY A 165 -15.33 1.94 4.87
C GLY A 165 -14.30 0.82 4.92
N PRO A 166 -13.92 0.27 6.09
CA PRO A 166 -12.92 -0.79 6.18
C PRO A 166 -13.32 -2.08 5.48
N VAL A 167 -12.31 -2.74 4.91
CA VAL A 167 -12.43 -4.05 4.25
C VAL A 167 -11.34 -4.99 4.72
N SER A 168 -11.53 -6.28 4.48
CA SER A 168 -10.49 -7.34 4.54
C SER A 168 -10.29 -7.95 3.16
N PHE A 169 -9.18 -8.70 3.02
CA PHE A 169 -8.80 -9.36 1.77
C PHE A 169 -8.64 -10.86 1.96
#